data_4bf6e32b67182086ca233b791b9e637c
#
_entry.id   4bf6e32b67182086ca233b791b9e637c
#
_cell.length_a   1.000
_cell.length_b   1.000
_cell.length_c   1.000
_cell.angle_alpha   90.00
_cell.angle_beta   90.00
_cell.angle_gamma   90.00
#
_symmetry.space_group_name_H-M   'P 1'
#
loop_
_entity.id
_entity.type
_entity.pdbx_description
1 polymer ?
#
loop_
_entity_poly.entity_id
_entity_poly.type
_entity_poly.pdbx_seq_one_letter_code
_entity_poly.pdbx_strand_id
1 'polypeptide(L)'
;MGAVKNCVKILYYKEFAIMEKNELVKLNEEAKKQYDELCKQGLKLDMSRGKPSPAQLDLSLDMLTHCLDGDYMSETGVDCRNYGVLDGIEEAKRLCMPMLGVAHNEIIIGGNSSLQLMYDTMARAMLLGVLGGDKPWGKNEKVKFLCPAPGYDRHFAICQSFGIEMITVPYTPDGPDMDVVEKLVSEDELIKGIWCVPMYSNPEGITCSDETVKRFANLSPKAKDFRIFWDNAYCVHHLTDTPDTLLNLLEEAKKTGKQNMVFMFASTSKISFPGGGLAFIGASAENIKFIKSQMTFQTIGYDKLNQLRHARFFKDFDGIKEHMKKHRAIIEPKFKIVLDMLDKEIAPTGFGSWHKPNGGYFISFNGLDGTAKRTVELCKQAGVVLTGAGATYPYGKDPHDNNIRIAPTYPTEAELAKAMEVFCVAVKIAATESLLK
;
A
#
# COMPACT_ATOMS: atom_id res chain seq x y z
N MET A 1 -19.38 30.55 14.89
CA MET A 1 -19.23 29.10 14.67
C MET A 1 -17.77 28.76 14.35
N GLY A 2 -16.81 29.16 15.20
CA GLY A 2 -15.38 29.01 14.93
C GLY A 2 -14.58 28.38 16.08
N ALA A 3 -15.23 27.69 17.02
CA ALA A 3 -14.56 27.21 18.24
C ALA A 3 -14.56 25.67 18.44
N VAL A 4 -15.15 24.89 17.55
CA VAL A 4 -15.32 23.44 17.76
C VAL A 4 -14.27 22.60 17.01
N LYS A 5 -13.60 23.14 15.97
CA LYS A 5 -12.62 22.37 15.16
C LYS A 5 -11.22 22.21 15.77
N ASN A 6 -10.89 22.95 16.81
CA ASN A 6 -9.58 22.84 17.51
C ASN A 6 -9.57 21.89 18.71
N CYS A 7 -10.70 21.36 19.12
CA CYS A 7 -10.79 20.49 20.30
C CYS A 7 -10.43 19.02 20.04
N VAL A 8 -10.56 18.52 18.82
CA VAL A 8 -10.35 17.07 18.54
C VAL A 8 -8.85 16.69 18.52
N LYS A 9 -7.97 17.60 18.07
CA LYS A 9 -6.51 17.37 18.11
C LYS A 9 -5.88 17.45 19.50
N ILE A 10 -6.55 18.10 20.46
CA ILE A 10 -6.03 18.29 21.82
C ILE A 10 -6.55 17.19 22.78
N LEU A 11 -7.67 16.53 22.48
CA LEU A 11 -8.24 15.49 23.34
C LEU A 11 -7.48 14.18 23.38
N TYR A 12 -6.79 13.79 22.28
CA TYR A 12 -5.96 12.58 22.27
C TYR A 12 -4.66 12.69 23.09
N TYR A 13 -4.17 13.90 23.36
CA TYR A 13 -2.97 14.14 24.17
C TYR A 13 -3.27 14.47 25.65
N LYS A 14 -4.51 14.68 26.03
CA LYS A 14 -4.88 15.15 27.39
C LYS A 14 -5.41 14.10 28.35
N GLU A 15 -5.66 12.88 27.93
CA GLU A 15 -6.20 11.82 28.82
C GLU A 15 -5.17 10.75 29.23
N PHE A 16 -3.91 10.83 28.79
CA PHE A 16 -2.88 9.96 29.32
C PHE A 16 -2.31 10.56 30.59
N ALA A 17 -2.46 9.82 31.69
CA ALA A 17 -1.87 10.17 32.98
C ALA A 17 -0.39 10.52 32.78
N ILE A 18 0.00 11.73 33.20
CA ILE A 18 1.41 12.13 33.27
C ILE A 18 2.04 11.18 34.29
N MET A 19 2.83 10.20 33.80
CA MET A 19 3.60 9.34 34.68
C MET A 19 4.57 10.21 35.48
N GLU A 20 4.61 10.00 36.80
CA GLU A 20 5.57 10.68 37.65
C GLU A 20 7.01 10.30 37.24
N LYS A 21 7.94 11.24 37.39
CA LYS A 21 9.34 11.03 36.97
C LYS A 21 9.95 9.76 37.56
N ASN A 22 9.63 9.43 38.80
CA ASN A 22 10.10 8.22 39.48
C ASN A 22 9.55 6.94 38.83
N GLU A 23 8.31 6.96 38.35
CA GLU A 23 7.69 5.83 37.63
C GLU A 23 8.34 5.63 36.26
N LEU A 24 8.63 6.73 35.55
CA LEU A 24 9.38 6.68 34.28
C LEU A 24 10.77 6.11 34.45
N VAL A 25 11.51 6.51 35.49
CA VAL A 25 12.84 5.96 35.79
C VAL A 25 12.76 4.46 36.05
N LYS A 26 11.83 4.04 36.91
CA LYS A 26 11.63 2.61 37.22
C LYS A 26 11.28 1.80 35.97
N LEU A 27 10.33 2.30 35.16
CA LEU A 27 9.94 1.64 33.90
C LEU A 27 11.11 1.52 32.91
N ASN A 28 11.96 2.57 32.81
CA ASN A 28 13.14 2.54 31.98
C ASN A 28 14.17 1.49 32.45
N GLU A 29 14.40 1.40 33.76
CA GLU A 29 15.34 0.40 34.33
C GLU A 29 14.82 -1.03 34.10
N GLU A 30 13.54 -1.28 34.33
CA GLU A 30 12.91 -2.58 34.08
C GLU A 30 12.96 -2.95 32.60
N ALA A 31 12.63 -2.00 31.71
CA ALA A 31 12.68 -2.22 30.25
C ALA A 31 14.12 -2.50 29.77
N LYS A 32 15.13 -1.78 30.28
CA LYS A 32 16.54 -2.03 29.93
C LYS A 32 17.00 -3.41 30.39
N LYS A 33 16.64 -3.82 31.60
CA LYS A 33 16.96 -5.17 32.08
C LYS A 33 16.33 -6.26 31.20
N GLN A 34 15.06 -6.11 30.83
CA GLN A 34 14.38 -7.03 29.92
C GLN A 34 15.04 -7.03 28.53
N TYR A 35 15.41 -5.86 28.02
CA TYR A 35 16.12 -5.69 26.75
C TYR A 35 17.44 -6.44 26.72
N ASP A 36 18.26 -6.33 27.79
CA ASP A 36 19.53 -7.03 27.89
C ASP A 36 19.39 -8.55 27.84
N GLU A 37 18.30 -9.10 28.44
CA GLU A 37 18.00 -10.53 28.34
C GLU A 37 17.55 -10.94 26.94
N LEU A 38 16.81 -10.08 26.23
CA LEU A 38 16.40 -10.33 24.85
C LEU A 38 17.61 -10.29 23.90
N CYS A 39 18.55 -9.37 24.08
CA CYS A 39 19.77 -9.30 23.29
C CYS A 39 20.65 -10.56 23.39
N LYS A 40 20.69 -11.20 24.57
CA LYS A 40 21.44 -12.45 24.78
C LYS A 40 20.88 -13.64 23.99
N GLN A 41 19.64 -13.57 23.51
CA GLN A 41 18.99 -14.66 22.77
C GLN A 41 19.50 -14.84 21.35
N GLY A 42 20.25 -13.85 20.81
CA GLY A 42 20.84 -13.93 19.47
C GLY A 42 19.80 -14.04 18.35
N LEU A 43 18.67 -13.34 18.48
CA LEU A 43 17.55 -13.38 17.54
C LEU A 43 17.96 -12.95 16.12
N LYS A 44 17.28 -13.50 15.10
CA LYS A 44 17.43 -13.12 13.69
C LYS A 44 16.06 -13.11 13.04
N LEU A 45 15.27 -12.07 13.32
CA LEU A 45 13.88 -11.95 12.91
C LEU A 45 13.69 -10.78 11.94
N ASP A 46 12.84 -10.94 10.94
CA ASP A 46 12.61 -9.92 9.90
C ASP A 46 11.11 -9.58 9.78
N MET A 47 10.75 -8.37 10.23
CA MET A 47 9.42 -7.75 10.05
C MET A 47 9.48 -6.54 9.11
N SER A 48 10.50 -6.43 8.26
CA SER A 48 10.71 -5.22 7.42
C SER A 48 9.82 -5.18 6.18
N ARG A 49 9.36 -6.34 5.67
CA ARG A 49 8.67 -6.42 4.39
C ARG A 49 7.34 -7.17 4.48
N GLY A 50 6.28 -6.52 4.00
CA GLY A 50 4.99 -7.17 3.77
C GLY A 50 5.04 -8.06 2.53
N LYS A 51 5.59 -9.25 2.67
CA LYS A 51 5.63 -10.30 1.63
C LYS A 51 4.87 -11.54 2.11
N PRO A 52 4.31 -12.33 1.18
CA PRO A 52 3.70 -13.61 1.53
C PRO A 52 4.70 -14.55 2.22
N SER A 53 4.26 -15.25 3.24
CA SER A 53 5.02 -16.34 3.86
C SER A 53 5.04 -17.58 2.97
N PRO A 54 5.97 -18.55 3.19
CA PRO A 54 5.96 -19.82 2.45
C PRO A 54 4.60 -20.51 2.46
N ALA A 55 3.91 -20.57 3.61
CA ALA A 55 2.59 -21.17 3.71
C ALA A 55 1.52 -20.49 2.83
N GLN A 56 1.64 -19.18 2.59
CA GLN A 56 0.76 -18.48 1.66
C GLN A 56 1.10 -18.80 0.19
N LEU A 57 2.39 -18.93 -0.13
CA LEU A 57 2.82 -19.31 -1.48
C LEU A 57 2.39 -20.73 -1.84
N ASP A 58 2.47 -21.65 -0.87
CA ASP A 58 2.07 -23.05 -1.06
C ASP A 58 0.60 -23.20 -1.46
N LEU A 59 -0.28 -22.27 -1.08
CA LEU A 59 -1.69 -22.25 -1.51
C LEU A 59 -1.87 -22.21 -3.03
N SER A 60 -0.89 -21.69 -3.76
CA SER A 60 -0.94 -21.52 -5.23
C SER A 60 -0.07 -22.50 -6.00
N LEU A 61 0.56 -23.49 -5.36
CA LEU A 61 1.49 -24.42 -6.03
C LEU A 61 0.86 -25.18 -7.21
N ASP A 62 -0.39 -25.60 -7.07
CA ASP A 62 -1.11 -26.31 -8.14
C ASP A 62 -1.25 -25.48 -9.42
N MET A 63 -1.22 -24.15 -9.32
CA MET A 63 -1.23 -23.25 -10.49
C MET A 63 -0.04 -23.54 -11.43
N LEU A 64 1.09 -23.97 -10.90
CA LEU A 64 2.29 -24.24 -11.70
C LEU A 64 2.14 -25.47 -12.61
N THR A 65 1.19 -26.36 -12.31
CA THR A 65 0.92 -27.56 -13.10
C THR A 65 0.03 -27.29 -14.32
N HIS A 66 -0.71 -26.17 -14.32
CA HIS A 66 -1.54 -25.81 -15.46
C HIS A 66 -0.67 -25.50 -16.70
N CYS A 67 -1.16 -25.86 -17.86
CA CYS A 67 -0.47 -25.79 -19.17
C CYS A 67 0.69 -26.79 -19.36
N LEU A 68 0.89 -27.76 -18.45
CA LEU A 68 1.86 -28.84 -18.66
C LEU A 68 1.29 -30.01 -19.50
N ASP A 69 -0.02 -30.05 -19.69
CA ASP A 69 -0.78 -31.05 -20.45
C ASP A 69 -0.73 -30.85 -21.99
N GLY A 70 -0.03 -29.77 -22.43
CA GLY A 70 0.09 -29.44 -23.84
C GLY A 70 -1.04 -28.55 -24.38
N ASP A 71 -2.02 -28.18 -23.56
CA ASP A 71 -3.03 -27.19 -23.95
C ASP A 71 -2.56 -25.79 -23.63
N TYR A 72 -2.19 -25.05 -24.66
CA TYR A 72 -1.68 -23.68 -24.57
C TYR A 72 -2.60 -22.65 -25.23
N MET A 73 -3.78 -23.07 -25.66
CA MET A 73 -4.71 -22.20 -26.37
C MET A 73 -5.58 -21.42 -25.41
N SER A 74 -5.74 -20.11 -25.66
CA SER A 74 -6.79 -19.33 -25.00
C SER A 74 -8.18 -19.74 -25.52
N GLU A 75 -9.22 -19.35 -24.80
CA GLU A 75 -10.60 -19.61 -25.23
C GLU A 75 -10.97 -18.97 -26.58
N THR A 76 -10.21 -17.96 -27.01
CA THR A 76 -10.37 -17.29 -28.32
C THR A 76 -9.45 -17.84 -29.40
N GLY A 77 -8.76 -18.96 -29.14
CA GLY A 77 -7.89 -19.61 -30.11
C GLY A 77 -6.52 -18.97 -30.27
N VAL A 78 -6.08 -18.15 -29.31
CA VAL A 78 -4.71 -17.60 -29.30
C VAL A 78 -3.73 -18.63 -28.74
N ASP A 79 -2.68 -18.96 -29.49
CA ASP A 79 -1.55 -19.72 -28.96
C ASP A 79 -0.74 -18.87 -27.97
N CYS A 80 -0.89 -19.16 -26.68
CA CYS A 80 -0.27 -18.39 -25.61
C CYS A 80 1.26 -18.49 -25.56
N ARG A 81 1.87 -19.39 -26.33
CA ARG A 81 3.33 -19.50 -26.48
C ARG A 81 3.91 -18.46 -27.43
N ASN A 82 3.08 -17.83 -28.28
CA ASN A 82 3.53 -16.97 -29.36
C ASN A 82 3.34 -15.48 -29.02
N TYR A 83 3.80 -14.59 -29.87
CA TYR A 83 3.62 -13.14 -29.77
C TYR A 83 2.16 -12.70 -29.88
N GLY A 84 1.91 -11.43 -29.57
CA GLY A 84 0.63 -10.78 -29.79
C GLY A 84 -0.23 -10.65 -28.54
N VAL A 85 -1.44 -10.12 -28.71
CA VAL A 85 -2.41 -9.80 -27.66
C VAL A 85 -1.83 -8.81 -26.63
N LEU A 86 -1.67 -7.57 -27.08
CA LEU A 86 -0.97 -6.51 -26.35
C LEU A 86 -1.57 -6.22 -24.95
N ASP A 87 -2.89 -6.36 -24.80
CA ASP A 87 -3.64 -6.01 -23.60
C ASP A 87 -4.10 -7.21 -22.76
N GLY A 88 -3.64 -8.42 -23.11
CA GLY A 88 -3.92 -9.64 -22.37
C GLY A 88 -5.05 -10.49 -22.96
N ILE A 89 -5.03 -11.80 -22.64
CA ILE A 89 -6.05 -12.76 -23.11
C ILE A 89 -7.39 -12.53 -22.41
N GLU A 90 -8.49 -12.91 -23.07
CA GLU A 90 -9.85 -12.61 -22.64
C GLU A 90 -10.21 -13.19 -21.27
N GLU A 91 -9.81 -14.43 -20.99
CA GLU A 91 -10.01 -15.08 -19.69
C GLU A 91 -9.25 -14.41 -18.56
N ALA A 92 -8.05 -13.84 -18.81
CA ALA A 92 -7.31 -13.08 -17.81
C ALA A 92 -7.96 -11.71 -17.54
N LYS A 93 -8.47 -11.04 -18.57
CA LYS A 93 -9.24 -9.82 -18.39
C LYS A 93 -10.49 -10.08 -17.55
N ARG A 94 -11.27 -11.11 -17.91
CA ARG A 94 -12.49 -11.48 -17.18
C ARG A 94 -12.20 -11.82 -15.71
N LEU A 95 -11.08 -12.46 -15.42
CA LEU A 95 -10.63 -12.75 -14.06
C LEU A 95 -10.31 -11.48 -13.27
N CYS A 96 -9.63 -10.51 -13.89
CA CYS A 96 -9.06 -9.34 -13.20
C CYS A 96 -10.01 -8.14 -13.16
N MET A 97 -10.93 -7.98 -14.13
CA MET A 97 -11.87 -6.86 -14.19
C MET A 97 -12.62 -6.60 -12.87
N PRO A 98 -13.17 -7.62 -12.18
CA PRO A 98 -13.93 -7.40 -10.96
C PRO A 98 -13.09 -6.84 -9.81
N MET A 99 -11.77 -7.09 -9.79
CA MET A 99 -10.88 -6.57 -8.76
C MET A 99 -10.74 -5.04 -8.80
N LEU A 100 -10.92 -4.43 -9.97
CA LEU A 100 -10.93 -2.97 -10.15
C LEU A 100 -12.33 -2.42 -10.43
N GLY A 101 -13.31 -3.29 -10.69
CA GLY A 101 -14.68 -2.89 -11.06
C GLY A 101 -14.72 -2.13 -12.38
N VAL A 102 -13.97 -2.58 -13.39
CA VAL A 102 -13.83 -1.93 -14.71
C VAL A 102 -14.44 -2.78 -15.82
N ALA A 103 -14.77 -2.17 -16.95
CA ALA A 103 -15.27 -2.85 -18.14
C ALA A 103 -14.13 -3.47 -18.96
N HIS A 104 -14.50 -4.33 -19.93
CA HIS A 104 -13.55 -5.07 -20.76
C HIS A 104 -12.58 -4.18 -21.56
N ASN A 105 -13.05 -3.04 -22.07
CA ASN A 105 -12.23 -2.08 -22.79
C ASN A 105 -11.52 -1.06 -21.90
N GLU A 106 -11.57 -1.25 -20.59
CA GLU A 106 -10.98 -0.38 -19.55
C GLU A 106 -9.85 -1.05 -18.80
N ILE A 107 -9.31 -2.19 -19.27
CA ILE A 107 -8.26 -2.94 -18.61
C ILE A 107 -7.15 -3.36 -19.58
N ILE A 108 -5.91 -3.37 -19.06
CA ILE A 108 -4.75 -4.03 -19.68
C ILE A 108 -4.14 -4.98 -18.65
N ILE A 109 -3.95 -6.24 -19.05
CA ILE A 109 -3.17 -7.21 -18.26
C ILE A 109 -1.71 -7.02 -18.64
N GLY A 110 -0.88 -6.71 -17.64
CA GLY A 110 0.54 -6.43 -17.81
C GLY A 110 1.45 -7.59 -17.39
N GLY A 111 2.63 -7.23 -16.87
CA GLY A 111 3.59 -8.18 -16.31
C GLY A 111 3.18 -8.68 -14.92
N ASN A 112 4.16 -9.04 -14.11
CA ASN A 112 3.92 -9.65 -12.79
C ASN A 112 3.78 -8.64 -11.63
N SER A 113 4.00 -7.36 -11.86
CA SER A 113 4.09 -6.36 -10.78
C SER A 113 3.35 -5.06 -11.11
N SER A 114 2.42 -4.66 -10.23
CA SER A 114 1.78 -3.34 -10.33
C SER A 114 2.79 -2.19 -10.18
N LEU A 115 3.86 -2.38 -9.41
CA LEU A 115 4.95 -1.41 -9.30
C LEU A 115 5.59 -1.11 -10.67
N GLN A 116 5.82 -2.15 -11.49
CA GLN A 116 6.32 -1.97 -12.85
C GLN A 116 5.33 -1.18 -13.71
N LEU A 117 4.04 -1.52 -13.67
CA LEU A 117 3.02 -0.80 -14.44
C LEU A 117 2.91 0.67 -14.01
N MET A 118 3.01 0.95 -12.71
CA MET A 118 3.04 2.32 -12.19
C MET A 118 4.28 3.08 -12.67
N TYR A 119 5.45 2.44 -12.61
CA TYR A 119 6.70 3.01 -13.15
C TYR A 119 6.59 3.29 -14.66
N ASP A 120 6.12 2.31 -15.43
CA ASP A 120 5.93 2.45 -16.88
C ASP A 120 4.93 3.55 -17.24
N THR A 121 3.86 3.68 -16.45
CA THR A 121 2.86 4.74 -16.62
C THR A 121 3.47 6.11 -16.33
N MET A 122 4.27 6.23 -15.26
CA MET A 122 5.02 7.44 -14.95
C MET A 122 6.03 7.76 -16.05
N ALA A 123 6.79 6.77 -16.51
CA ALA A 123 7.77 6.95 -17.60
C ALA A 123 7.09 7.44 -18.89
N ARG A 124 5.95 6.86 -19.27
CA ARG A 124 5.17 7.34 -20.42
C ARG A 124 4.69 8.77 -20.22
N ALA A 125 4.16 9.11 -19.07
CA ALA A 125 3.73 10.47 -18.76
C ALA A 125 4.89 11.49 -18.87
N MET A 126 6.05 11.12 -18.35
CA MET A 126 7.26 11.98 -18.39
C MET A 126 7.84 12.13 -19.81
N LEU A 127 7.84 11.07 -20.62
CA LEU A 127 8.53 11.05 -21.93
C LEU A 127 7.59 11.31 -23.10
N LEU A 128 6.36 10.80 -23.05
CA LEU A 128 5.41 10.80 -24.17
C LEU A 128 4.15 11.62 -23.88
N GLY A 129 3.88 11.92 -22.60
CA GLY A 129 2.68 12.64 -22.16
C GLY A 129 1.51 11.71 -21.85
N VAL A 130 0.41 12.31 -21.45
CA VAL A 130 -0.87 11.66 -21.12
C VAL A 130 -1.99 12.19 -22.00
N LEU A 131 -3.07 11.44 -22.13
CA LEU A 131 -4.25 11.84 -22.92
C LEU A 131 -4.74 13.23 -22.48
N GLY A 132 -4.93 14.13 -23.46
CA GLY A 132 -5.38 15.51 -23.19
C GLY A 132 -4.32 16.46 -22.65
N GLY A 133 -3.09 16.02 -22.46
CA GLY A 133 -1.95 16.87 -22.12
C GLY A 133 -1.39 17.59 -23.34
N ASP A 134 -0.96 18.84 -23.17
CA ASP A 134 -0.37 19.65 -24.25
C ASP A 134 1.08 19.22 -24.58
N LYS A 135 1.78 18.63 -23.61
CA LYS A 135 3.18 18.17 -23.73
C LYS A 135 3.51 17.09 -22.70
N PRO A 136 4.57 16.29 -22.91
CA PRO A 136 5.10 15.38 -21.88
C PRO A 136 5.43 16.11 -20.58
N TRP A 137 5.19 15.45 -19.44
CA TRP A 137 5.48 16.05 -18.12
C TRP A 137 6.93 16.46 -17.97
N GLY A 138 7.87 15.67 -18.49
CA GLY A 138 9.30 15.98 -18.45
C GLY A 138 9.74 17.21 -19.28
N LYS A 139 8.81 17.81 -20.05
CA LYS A 139 9.04 19.08 -20.74
C LYS A 139 8.60 20.31 -19.93
N ASN A 140 8.08 20.13 -18.72
CA ASN A 140 7.85 21.22 -17.79
C ASN A 140 9.16 21.54 -17.06
N GLU A 141 9.30 22.78 -16.62
CA GLU A 141 10.45 23.21 -15.79
C GLU A 141 10.53 22.37 -14.52
N LYS A 142 9.39 22.04 -13.95
CA LYS A 142 9.26 21.24 -12.73
C LYS A 142 8.00 20.39 -12.78
N VAL A 143 8.06 19.20 -12.19
CA VAL A 143 6.90 18.33 -11.97
C VAL A 143 6.78 18.09 -10.48
N LYS A 144 5.56 18.21 -9.96
CA LYS A 144 5.23 17.95 -8.55
C LYS A 144 4.19 16.85 -8.45
N PHE A 145 4.26 16.09 -7.36
CA PHE A 145 3.33 15.01 -7.09
C PHE A 145 2.89 15.01 -5.63
N LEU A 146 1.60 14.84 -5.39
CA LEU A 146 1.07 14.70 -4.04
C LEU A 146 1.31 13.28 -3.53
N CYS A 147 1.85 13.19 -2.33
CA CYS A 147 2.29 11.96 -1.70
C CYS A 147 1.66 11.84 -0.30
N PRO A 148 0.48 11.22 -0.18
CA PRO A 148 -0.08 10.92 1.14
C PRO A 148 0.91 10.10 1.97
N ALA A 149 1.15 10.57 3.21
CA ALA A 149 2.11 9.96 4.12
C ALA A 149 1.59 9.97 5.57
N PRO A 150 1.87 8.91 6.33
CA PRO A 150 2.74 7.75 5.99
C PRO A 150 2.22 6.97 4.78
N GLY A 151 3.10 6.55 3.86
CA GLY A 151 2.70 5.94 2.59
C GLY A 151 3.68 4.87 2.09
N TYR A 152 3.43 4.38 0.88
CA TYR A 152 4.25 3.32 0.28
C TYR A 152 5.56 3.88 -0.27
N ASP A 153 6.67 3.47 0.32
CA ASP A 153 8.03 3.92 -0.01
C ASP A 153 8.41 3.78 -1.50
N ARG A 154 7.84 2.81 -2.22
CA ARG A 154 8.12 2.63 -3.64
C ARG A 154 7.47 3.69 -4.53
N HIS A 155 6.32 4.22 -4.16
CA HIS A 155 5.73 5.38 -4.84
C HIS A 155 6.67 6.60 -4.79
N PHE A 156 7.23 6.85 -3.61
CA PHE A 156 8.20 7.94 -3.42
C PHE A 156 9.49 7.71 -4.21
N ALA A 157 9.97 6.46 -4.24
CA ALA A 157 11.14 6.10 -5.02
C ALA A 157 10.93 6.29 -6.53
N ILE A 158 9.73 6.03 -7.07
CA ILE A 158 9.39 6.34 -8.47
C ILE A 158 9.49 7.85 -8.69
N CYS A 159 8.85 8.67 -7.85
CA CYS A 159 8.94 10.12 -7.98
C CYS A 159 10.39 10.61 -7.95
N GLN A 160 11.17 10.12 -7.00
CA GLN A 160 12.57 10.51 -6.85
C GLN A 160 13.41 10.12 -8.07
N SER A 161 13.17 8.96 -8.67
CA SER A 161 13.91 8.47 -9.85
C SER A 161 13.69 9.33 -11.10
N PHE A 162 12.54 10.02 -11.19
CA PHE A 162 12.21 10.94 -12.26
C PHE A 162 12.47 12.42 -11.91
N GLY A 163 13.05 12.72 -10.74
CA GLY A 163 13.27 14.09 -10.31
C GLY A 163 11.98 14.86 -10.00
N ILE A 164 10.90 14.15 -9.70
CA ILE A 164 9.61 14.75 -9.35
C ILE A 164 9.65 15.23 -7.90
N GLU A 165 9.28 16.49 -7.67
CA GLU A 165 9.13 17.05 -6.33
C GLU A 165 7.91 16.42 -5.64
N MET A 166 8.13 15.90 -4.43
CA MET A 166 7.08 15.29 -3.63
C MET A 166 6.54 16.26 -2.60
N ILE A 167 5.22 16.43 -2.57
CA ILE A 167 4.49 17.23 -1.58
C ILE A 167 3.75 16.26 -0.66
N THR A 168 4.08 16.27 0.61
CA THR A 168 3.41 15.43 1.61
C THR A 168 1.98 15.90 1.86
N VAL A 169 1.03 14.95 1.86
CA VAL A 169 -0.36 15.16 2.23
C VAL A 169 -0.64 14.31 3.48
N PRO A 170 -1.20 14.87 4.56
CA PRO A 170 -1.53 14.08 5.75
C PRO A 170 -2.71 13.13 5.49
N TYR A 171 -2.81 12.10 6.32
CA TYR A 171 -4.00 11.24 6.39
C TYR A 171 -5.00 11.74 7.42
N THR A 172 -6.27 11.45 7.15
CA THR A 172 -7.39 11.47 8.11
C THR A 172 -7.89 10.04 8.31
N PRO A 173 -8.79 9.75 9.26
CA PRO A 173 -9.40 8.42 9.38
C PRO A 173 -10.15 7.95 8.12
N ASP A 174 -10.53 8.87 7.23
CA ASP A 174 -11.31 8.63 6.02
C ASP A 174 -10.45 8.51 4.74
N GLY A 175 -9.13 8.62 4.85
CA GLY A 175 -8.19 8.64 3.73
C GLY A 175 -7.27 9.87 3.73
N PRO A 176 -6.65 10.23 2.60
CA PRO A 176 -5.87 11.46 2.48
C PRO A 176 -6.71 12.70 2.82
N ASP A 177 -6.09 13.71 3.42
CA ASP A 177 -6.75 15.00 3.72
C ASP A 177 -7.15 15.71 2.42
N MET A 178 -8.41 15.56 2.05
CA MET A 178 -8.94 16.10 0.79
C MET A 178 -9.04 17.63 0.78
N ASP A 179 -9.12 18.30 1.94
CA ASP A 179 -9.08 19.78 1.98
C ASP A 179 -7.72 20.28 1.51
N VAL A 180 -6.66 19.59 1.92
CA VAL A 180 -5.28 19.87 1.47
C VAL A 180 -5.12 19.52 -0.01
N VAL A 181 -5.60 18.34 -0.45
CA VAL A 181 -5.49 17.89 -1.84
C VAL A 181 -6.18 18.89 -2.78
N GLU A 182 -7.46 19.19 -2.56
CA GLU A 182 -8.26 20.08 -3.41
C GLU A 182 -7.65 21.46 -3.53
N LYS A 183 -7.19 22.02 -2.40
CA LYS A 183 -6.50 23.32 -2.39
C LYS A 183 -5.27 23.29 -3.29
N LEU A 184 -4.36 22.35 -3.05
CA LEU A 184 -3.08 22.28 -3.75
C LEU A 184 -3.26 22.07 -5.26
N VAL A 185 -4.12 21.15 -5.69
CA VAL A 185 -4.32 20.86 -7.12
C VAL A 185 -5.01 21.99 -7.86
N SER A 186 -5.84 22.80 -7.18
CA SER A 186 -6.53 23.94 -7.79
C SER A 186 -5.64 25.17 -7.96
N GLU A 187 -4.57 25.28 -7.16
CA GLU A 187 -3.69 26.46 -7.14
C GLU A 187 -2.43 26.28 -8.02
N ASP A 188 -1.89 25.06 -8.14
CA ASP A 188 -0.58 24.79 -8.76
C ASP A 188 -0.68 23.86 -9.96
N GLU A 189 -0.44 24.36 -11.17
CA GLU A 189 -0.44 23.61 -12.42
C GLU A 189 0.76 22.67 -12.60
N LEU A 190 1.80 22.78 -11.78
CA LEU A 190 2.95 21.89 -11.77
C LEU A 190 2.66 20.56 -11.06
N ILE A 191 1.58 20.50 -10.28
CA ILE A 191 1.13 19.28 -9.64
C ILE A 191 0.45 18.41 -10.70
N LYS A 192 1.14 17.34 -11.11
CA LYS A 192 0.71 16.45 -12.20
C LYS A 192 0.00 15.19 -11.71
N GLY A 193 0.05 14.90 -10.43
CA GLY A 193 -0.69 13.75 -9.93
C GLY A 193 -0.61 13.55 -8.43
N ILE A 194 -1.29 12.48 -7.99
CA ILE A 194 -1.36 12.02 -6.61
C ILE A 194 -1.29 10.50 -6.57
N TRP A 195 -0.54 9.97 -5.62
CA TRP A 195 -0.60 8.57 -5.23
C TRP A 195 -1.73 8.32 -4.22
N CYS A 196 -2.43 7.19 -4.33
CA CYS A 196 -3.35 6.74 -3.30
C CYS A 196 -3.38 5.21 -3.24
N VAL A 197 -3.23 4.63 -2.04
CA VAL A 197 -3.57 3.24 -1.74
C VAL A 197 -4.91 3.27 -1.02
N PRO A 198 -6.04 3.04 -1.74
CA PRO A 198 -7.35 3.44 -1.24
C PRO A 198 -7.98 2.47 -0.23
N MET A 199 -7.53 1.22 -0.21
CA MET A 199 -8.08 0.19 0.65
C MET A 199 -6.97 -0.46 1.47
N TYR A 200 -7.16 -0.49 2.80
CA TYR A 200 -6.15 -1.02 3.72
C TYR A 200 -4.76 -0.44 3.46
N SER A 201 -4.68 0.89 3.41
CA SER A 201 -3.51 1.65 2.93
C SER A 201 -2.20 1.21 3.60
N ASN A 202 -1.11 1.30 2.87
CA ASN A 202 0.23 0.95 3.35
C ASN A 202 0.96 2.23 3.83
N PRO A 203 1.26 2.38 5.14
CA PRO A 203 1.06 1.40 6.20
C PRO A 203 -0.22 1.58 7.05
N GLU A 204 -1.00 2.65 6.85
CA GLU A 204 -2.04 3.11 7.78
C GLU A 204 -3.18 2.11 7.98
N GLY A 205 -3.43 1.20 7.04
CA GLY A 205 -4.53 0.25 7.11
C GLY A 205 -5.91 0.88 6.92
N ILE A 206 -5.96 2.15 6.52
CA ILE A 206 -7.20 2.93 6.32
C ILE A 206 -7.79 2.59 4.96
N THR A 207 -9.12 2.50 4.90
CA THR A 207 -9.89 2.45 3.65
C THR A 207 -10.53 3.82 3.41
N CYS A 208 -10.40 4.36 2.20
CA CYS A 208 -11.04 5.63 1.84
C CYS A 208 -12.55 5.54 1.99
N SER A 209 -13.15 6.53 2.66
CA SER A 209 -14.61 6.64 2.75
C SER A 209 -15.23 6.96 1.40
N ASP A 210 -16.51 6.67 1.22
CA ASP A 210 -17.27 7.03 0.01
C ASP A 210 -17.17 8.53 -0.30
N GLU A 211 -17.17 9.36 0.73
CA GLU A 211 -17.02 10.82 0.57
C GLU A 211 -15.64 11.18 0.03
N THR A 212 -14.58 10.58 0.55
CA THR A 212 -13.22 10.76 0.04
C THR A 212 -13.11 10.36 -1.42
N VAL A 213 -13.68 9.20 -1.81
CA VAL A 213 -13.68 8.75 -3.22
C VAL A 213 -14.45 9.72 -4.12
N LYS A 214 -15.61 10.21 -3.68
CA LYS A 214 -16.38 11.22 -4.44
C LYS A 214 -15.62 12.53 -4.59
N ARG A 215 -14.90 12.96 -3.56
CA ARG A 215 -14.04 14.15 -3.62
C ARG A 215 -12.90 13.95 -4.63
N PHE A 216 -12.23 12.79 -4.64
CA PHE A 216 -11.26 12.44 -5.68
C PHE A 216 -11.86 12.50 -7.09
N ALA A 217 -13.04 11.90 -7.29
CA ALA A 217 -13.73 11.90 -8.59
C ALA A 217 -14.10 13.30 -9.08
N ASN A 218 -14.30 14.25 -8.15
CA ASN A 218 -14.71 15.62 -8.43
C ASN A 218 -13.57 16.64 -8.40
N LEU A 219 -12.32 16.21 -8.24
CA LEU A 219 -11.17 17.12 -8.26
C LEU A 219 -11.20 18.04 -9.48
N SER A 220 -10.81 19.29 -9.29
CA SER A 220 -10.71 20.30 -10.34
C SER A 220 -9.30 20.87 -10.40
N PRO A 221 -8.33 20.05 -10.87
CA PRO A 221 -6.94 20.47 -10.92
C PRO A 221 -6.72 21.57 -11.96
N LYS A 222 -5.83 22.50 -11.65
CA LYS A 222 -5.36 23.53 -12.60
C LYS A 222 -4.59 22.89 -13.76
N ALA A 223 -3.89 21.79 -13.52
CA ALA A 223 -3.22 21.01 -14.54
C ALA A 223 -4.23 20.15 -15.33
N LYS A 224 -4.42 20.41 -16.63
CA LYS A 224 -5.30 19.60 -17.52
C LYS A 224 -4.86 18.15 -17.62
N ASP A 225 -3.58 17.90 -17.45
CA ASP A 225 -2.91 16.62 -17.55
C ASP A 225 -2.67 15.96 -16.18
N PHE A 226 -3.37 16.38 -15.13
CA PHE A 226 -3.34 15.76 -13.80
C PHE A 226 -3.86 14.32 -13.82
N ARG A 227 -3.25 13.42 -13.03
CA ARG A 227 -3.64 12.01 -12.92
C ARG A 227 -3.65 11.53 -11.48
N ILE A 228 -4.64 10.69 -11.17
CA ILE A 228 -4.75 9.94 -9.92
C ILE A 228 -4.17 8.55 -10.16
N PHE A 229 -3.14 8.18 -9.39
CA PHE A 229 -2.56 6.85 -9.38
C PHE A 229 -3.15 6.07 -8.20
N TRP A 230 -4.17 5.26 -8.50
CA TRP A 230 -5.01 4.54 -7.54
C TRP A 230 -4.51 3.10 -7.41
N ASP A 231 -3.56 2.87 -6.48
CA ASP A 231 -2.94 1.56 -6.25
C ASP A 231 -3.81 0.71 -5.32
N ASN A 232 -4.74 -0.04 -5.89
CA ASN A 232 -5.67 -0.91 -5.16
C ASN A 232 -5.05 -2.29 -4.87
N ALA A 233 -3.86 -2.28 -4.27
CA ALA A 233 -3.06 -3.48 -4.00
C ALA A 233 -3.72 -4.48 -3.06
N TYR A 234 -4.72 -4.04 -2.27
CA TYR A 234 -5.34 -4.86 -1.22
C TYR A 234 -6.85 -5.09 -1.41
N CYS A 235 -7.37 -4.92 -2.62
CA CYS A 235 -8.79 -4.97 -2.96
C CYS A 235 -9.54 -6.26 -2.52
N VAL A 236 -8.82 -7.35 -2.23
CA VAL A 236 -9.38 -8.65 -1.78
C VAL A 236 -8.70 -9.19 -0.51
N HIS A 237 -7.94 -8.35 0.19
CA HIS A 237 -7.12 -8.78 1.35
C HIS A 237 -7.84 -8.52 2.68
N HIS A 238 -9.05 -9.02 2.80
CA HIS A 238 -9.87 -8.88 4.00
C HIS A 238 -9.41 -9.84 5.11
N LEU A 239 -9.39 -9.35 6.37
CA LEU A 239 -9.05 -10.13 7.57
C LEU A 239 -10.23 -10.30 8.52
N THR A 240 -11.45 -9.95 8.09
CA THR A 240 -12.69 -10.00 8.89
C THR A 240 -13.85 -10.51 8.04
N ASP A 241 -14.93 -10.95 8.70
CA ASP A 241 -16.18 -11.36 8.03
C ASP A 241 -17.03 -10.16 7.59
N THR A 242 -16.71 -8.97 8.11
CA THR A 242 -17.32 -7.69 7.76
C THR A 242 -16.24 -6.78 7.14
N PRO A 243 -15.81 -7.06 5.89
CA PRO A 243 -14.76 -6.29 5.24
C PRO A 243 -15.19 -4.86 4.97
N ASP A 244 -14.20 -3.98 4.86
CA ASP A 244 -14.46 -2.64 4.34
C ASP A 244 -14.94 -2.72 2.89
N THR A 245 -15.70 -1.72 2.48
CA THR A 245 -16.12 -1.51 1.09
C THR A 245 -15.42 -0.29 0.51
N LEU A 246 -15.15 -0.32 -0.77
CA LEU A 246 -14.53 0.80 -1.48
C LEU A 246 -15.39 1.18 -2.69
N LEU A 247 -15.83 2.43 -2.72
CA LEU A 247 -16.55 2.98 -3.87
C LEU A 247 -15.64 3.00 -5.11
N ASN A 248 -16.19 2.71 -6.29
CA ASN A 248 -15.40 2.68 -7.53
C ASN A 248 -15.10 4.10 -8.03
N LEU A 249 -13.83 4.50 -7.93
CA LEU A 249 -13.39 5.83 -8.34
C LEU A 249 -13.64 6.12 -9.83
N LEU A 250 -13.41 5.15 -10.71
CA LEU A 250 -13.59 5.35 -12.16
C LEU A 250 -15.07 5.59 -12.49
N GLU A 251 -15.98 4.81 -11.89
CA GLU A 251 -17.41 4.97 -12.08
C GLU A 251 -17.91 6.31 -11.52
N GLU A 252 -17.40 6.74 -10.36
CA GLU A 252 -17.72 8.07 -9.83
C GLU A 252 -17.21 9.19 -10.75
N ALA A 253 -16.00 9.08 -11.27
CA ALA A 253 -15.42 10.06 -12.19
C ALA A 253 -16.16 10.13 -13.55
N LYS A 254 -16.72 9.02 -14.02
CA LYS A 254 -17.57 8.99 -15.23
C LYS A 254 -18.81 9.87 -15.08
N LYS A 255 -19.41 9.94 -13.88
CA LYS A 255 -20.61 10.76 -13.63
C LYS A 255 -20.39 12.26 -13.89
N THR A 256 -19.14 12.71 -13.79
CA THR A 256 -18.75 14.11 -13.95
C THR A 256 -17.87 14.37 -15.17
N GLY A 257 -17.67 13.35 -16.03
CA GLY A 257 -16.84 13.44 -17.23
C GLY A 257 -15.33 13.55 -16.95
N LYS A 258 -14.90 13.14 -15.74
CA LYS A 258 -13.51 13.26 -15.28
C LYS A 258 -12.75 11.92 -15.27
N GLN A 259 -13.32 10.87 -15.89
CA GLN A 259 -12.75 9.52 -15.94
C GLN A 259 -11.31 9.47 -16.47
N ASN A 260 -10.92 10.42 -17.31
CA ASN A 260 -9.58 10.46 -17.88
C ASN A 260 -8.48 10.88 -16.86
N MET A 261 -8.86 11.34 -15.67
CA MET A 261 -7.88 11.58 -14.60
C MET A 261 -7.44 10.30 -13.88
N VAL A 262 -8.15 9.16 -14.04
CA VAL A 262 -8.01 7.99 -13.19
C VAL A 262 -7.15 6.91 -13.85
N PHE A 263 -6.11 6.47 -13.15
CA PHE A 263 -5.35 5.25 -13.40
C PHE A 263 -5.45 4.35 -12.16
N MET A 264 -5.99 3.15 -12.32
CA MET A 264 -6.17 2.16 -11.26
C MET A 264 -5.18 1.01 -11.46
N PHE A 265 -4.56 0.53 -10.39
CA PHE A 265 -3.58 -0.55 -10.46
C PHE A 265 -3.93 -1.62 -9.45
N ALA A 266 -3.72 -2.88 -9.81
CA ALA A 266 -3.74 -4.00 -8.90
C ALA A 266 -2.85 -5.13 -9.41
N SER A 267 -2.64 -6.15 -8.58
CA SER A 267 -1.88 -7.35 -8.96
C SER A 267 -2.25 -8.56 -8.10
N THR A 268 -1.92 -9.74 -8.61
CA THR A 268 -2.03 -11.00 -7.84
C THR A 268 -0.77 -11.29 -7.03
N SER A 269 0.15 -10.33 -6.88
CA SER A 269 1.45 -10.54 -6.19
C SER A 269 1.31 -11.06 -4.76
N LYS A 270 0.20 -10.76 -4.07
CA LYS A 270 -0.09 -11.23 -2.71
C LYS A 270 -1.27 -12.21 -2.68
N ILE A 271 -1.70 -12.68 -3.84
CA ILE A 271 -2.79 -13.64 -4.04
C ILE A 271 -2.21 -14.97 -4.51
N SER A 272 -1.36 -14.94 -5.57
CA SER A 272 -0.63 -16.09 -6.09
C SER A 272 0.85 -16.02 -5.73
N PHE A 273 1.70 -15.59 -6.68
CA PHE A 273 3.14 -15.48 -6.49
C PHE A 273 3.63 -14.06 -6.80
N PRO A 274 4.41 -13.41 -5.93
CA PRO A 274 5.04 -12.13 -6.26
C PRO A 274 5.97 -12.19 -7.47
N GLY A 275 6.68 -13.31 -7.61
CA GLY A 275 7.62 -13.54 -8.73
C GLY A 275 6.96 -13.96 -10.04
N GLY A 276 5.71 -14.42 -10.01
CA GLY A 276 4.98 -14.95 -11.16
C GLY A 276 3.50 -14.59 -11.14
N GLY A 277 3.15 -13.43 -10.60
CA GLY A 277 1.77 -12.94 -10.56
C GLY A 277 1.30 -12.30 -11.86
N LEU A 278 0.12 -11.72 -11.84
CA LEU A 278 -0.42 -10.82 -12.85
C LEU A 278 -0.57 -9.43 -12.26
N ALA A 279 -0.20 -8.42 -13.02
CA ALA A 279 -0.52 -7.03 -12.71
C ALA A 279 -1.42 -6.45 -13.81
N PHE A 280 -2.25 -5.50 -13.46
CA PHE A 280 -3.15 -4.89 -14.43
C PHE A 280 -3.41 -3.43 -14.10
N ILE A 281 -3.67 -2.67 -15.16
CA ILE A 281 -4.09 -1.27 -15.09
C ILE A 281 -5.51 -1.16 -15.60
N GLY A 282 -6.35 -0.47 -14.82
CA GLY A 282 -7.68 -0.03 -15.22
C GLY A 282 -7.70 1.48 -15.44
N ALA A 283 -8.39 1.93 -16.47
CA ALA A 283 -8.61 3.36 -16.76
C ALA A 283 -9.78 3.51 -17.72
N SER A 284 -10.17 4.75 -18.04
CA SER A 284 -11.18 5.00 -19.09
C SER A 284 -10.79 4.34 -20.41
N ALA A 285 -11.77 3.96 -21.23
CA ALA A 285 -11.52 3.34 -22.53
C ALA A 285 -10.61 4.19 -23.43
N GLU A 286 -10.73 5.51 -23.36
CA GLU A 286 -9.89 6.46 -24.09
C GLU A 286 -8.44 6.41 -23.61
N ASN A 287 -8.21 6.36 -22.28
CA ASN A 287 -6.89 6.19 -21.71
C ASN A 287 -6.28 4.84 -22.09
N ILE A 288 -7.05 3.76 -22.01
CA ILE A 288 -6.58 2.42 -22.41
C ILE A 288 -6.15 2.42 -23.88
N LYS A 289 -6.96 3.01 -24.77
CA LYS A 289 -6.59 3.15 -26.19
C LYS A 289 -5.31 3.96 -26.37
N PHE A 290 -5.16 5.06 -25.63
CA PHE A 290 -3.98 5.92 -25.68
C PHE A 290 -2.73 5.20 -25.15
N ILE A 291 -2.84 4.51 -24.01
CA ILE A 291 -1.75 3.71 -23.43
C ILE A 291 -1.32 2.61 -24.42
N LYS A 292 -2.26 1.88 -25.00
CA LYS A 292 -1.96 0.83 -26.00
C LYS A 292 -1.19 1.36 -27.19
N SER A 293 -1.50 2.56 -27.68
CA SER A 293 -0.75 3.18 -28.79
C SER A 293 0.72 3.44 -28.45
N GLN A 294 1.01 3.73 -27.17
CA GLN A 294 2.38 3.94 -26.68
C GLN A 294 3.09 2.62 -26.31
N MET A 295 2.35 1.59 -25.91
CA MET A 295 2.91 0.28 -25.53
C MET A 295 3.56 -0.44 -26.71
N THR A 296 3.15 -0.19 -27.93
CA THR A 296 3.73 -0.81 -29.14
C THR A 296 5.23 -0.59 -29.30
N PHE A 297 5.78 0.43 -28.64
CA PHE A 297 7.23 0.69 -28.60
C PHE A 297 7.94 -0.08 -27.48
N GLN A 298 7.19 -0.58 -26.50
CA GLN A 298 7.72 -1.20 -25.29
C GLN A 298 7.65 -2.73 -25.37
N THR A 299 6.56 -3.29 -25.88
CA THR A 299 6.30 -4.74 -25.89
C THR A 299 5.36 -5.12 -27.05
N ILE A 300 5.44 -6.39 -27.49
CA ILE A 300 4.46 -7.00 -28.40
C ILE A 300 3.32 -7.65 -27.59
N GLY A 301 3.53 -7.93 -26.33
CA GLY A 301 2.59 -8.52 -25.39
C GLY A 301 3.32 -9.10 -24.18
N TYR A 302 2.55 -9.30 -23.13
CA TYR A 302 3.05 -9.87 -21.87
C TYR A 302 2.93 -11.40 -21.86
N ASP A 303 3.42 -12.06 -20.80
CA ASP A 303 3.43 -13.50 -20.62
C ASP A 303 1.99 -14.09 -20.57
N LYS A 304 1.54 -14.61 -21.71
CA LYS A 304 0.21 -15.20 -21.87
C LYS A 304 0.08 -16.59 -21.25
N LEU A 305 1.19 -17.33 -21.14
CA LEU A 305 1.17 -18.63 -20.44
C LEU A 305 0.87 -18.41 -18.94
N ASN A 306 1.46 -17.39 -18.35
CA ASN A 306 1.17 -17.04 -16.98
C ASN A 306 -0.27 -16.51 -16.78
N GLN A 307 -0.76 -15.73 -17.74
CA GLN A 307 -2.18 -15.29 -17.74
C GLN A 307 -3.12 -16.50 -17.81
N LEU A 308 -2.85 -17.46 -18.68
CA LEU A 308 -3.64 -18.67 -18.86
C LEU A 308 -3.65 -19.55 -17.59
N ARG A 309 -2.48 -19.73 -16.94
CA ARG A 309 -2.38 -20.44 -15.66
C ARG A 309 -3.27 -19.82 -14.58
N HIS A 310 -3.23 -18.50 -14.43
CA HIS A 310 -4.07 -17.79 -13.45
C HIS A 310 -5.56 -17.97 -13.76
N ALA A 311 -5.96 -17.80 -15.02
CA ALA A 311 -7.33 -17.96 -15.43
C ALA A 311 -7.85 -19.38 -15.18
N ARG A 312 -7.05 -20.41 -15.47
CA ARG A 312 -7.43 -21.81 -15.23
C ARG A 312 -7.46 -22.19 -13.75
N PHE A 313 -6.51 -21.67 -12.97
CA PHE A 313 -6.43 -21.96 -11.53
C PHE A 313 -7.58 -21.34 -10.74
N PHE A 314 -7.82 -20.05 -10.94
CA PHE A 314 -8.87 -19.32 -10.21
C PHE A 314 -10.24 -19.50 -10.83
N LYS A 315 -10.32 -19.75 -12.14
CA LYS A 315 -11.54 -19.84 -12.98
C LYS A 315 -12.25 -18.48 -13.12
N ASP A 316 -12.62 -17.87 -12.00
CA ASP A 316 -13.35 -16.60 -11.93
C ASP A 316 -12.99 -15.82 -10.66
N PHE A 317 -13.67 -14.71 -10.44
CA PHE A 317 -13.46 -13.86 -9.26
C PHE A 317 -13.91 -14.51 -7.95
N ASP A 318 -14.91 -15.40 -7.98
CA ASP A 318 -15.32 -16.13 -6.79
C ASP A 318 -14.23 -17.13 -6.37
N GLY A 319 -13.55 -17.76 -7.33
CA GLY A 319 -12.35 -18.56 -7.07
C GLY A 319 -11.24 -17.78 -6.41
N ILE A 320 -11.00 -16.52 -6.80
CA ILE A 320 -10.06 -15.61 -6.09
C ILE A 320 -10.54 -15.38 -4.65
N LYS A 321 -11.81 -15.06 -4.43
CA LYS A 321 -12.36 -14.80 -3.08
C LYS A 321 -12.21 -16.03 -2.16
N GLU A 322 -12.52 -17.21 -2.66
CA GLU A 322 -12.33 -18.47 -1.90
C GLU A 322 -10.85 -18.73 -1.58
N HIS A 323 -9.96 -18.45 -2.51
CA HIS A 323 -8.53 -18.54 -2.28
C HIS A 323 -8.06 -17.56 -1.19
N MET A 324 -8.56 -16.33 -1.21
CA MET A 324 -8.23 -15.32 -0.22
C MET A 324 -8.73 -15.65 1.20
N LYS A 325 -9.79 -16.43 1.35
CA LYS A 325 -10.19 -16.96 2.67
C LYS A 325 -9.10 -17.87 3.29
N LYS A 326 -8.38 -18.63 2.46
CA LYS A 326 -7.25 -19.45 2.92
C LYS A 326 -6.07 -18.57 3.34
N HIS A 327 -5.78 -17.49 2.59
CA HIS A 327 -4.79 -16.48 2.99
C HIS A 327 -5.16 -15.83 4.32
N ARG A 328 -6.43 -15.44 4.49
CA ARG A 328 -6.93 -14.86 5.73
C ARG A 328 -6.66 -15.79 6.93
N ALA A 329 -6.96 -17.08 6.81
CA ALA A 329 -6.73 -18.04 7.89
C ALA A 329 -5.27 -18.11 8.36
N ILE A 330 -4.31 -17.76 7.49
CA ILE A 330 -2.88 -17.69 7.82
C ILE A 330 -2.49 -16.31 8.41
N ILE A 331 -3.10 -15.24 7.92
CA ILE A 331 -2.66 -13.86 8.23
C ILE A 331 -3.37 -13.29 9.46
N GLU A 332 -4.67 -13.54 9.60
CA GLU A 332 -5.49 -13.00 10.70
C GLU A 332 -4.92 -13.29 12.09
N PRO A 333 -4.46 -14.53 12.43
CA PRO A 333 -3.83 -14.82 13.71
C PRO A 333 -2.57 -13.97 13.96
N LYS A 334 -1.80 -13.69 12.93
CA LYS A 334 -0.57 -12.87 13.02
C LYS A 334 -0.89 -11.41 13.34
N PHE A 335 -1.92 -10.84 12.70
CA PHE A 335 -2.40 -9.49 13.04
C PHE A 335 -2.88 -9.43 14.48
N LYS A 336 -3.61 -10.47 14.92
CA LYS A 336 -4.08 -10.56 16.30
C LYS A 336 -2.92 -10.56 17.30
N ILE A 337 -1.85 -11.31 17.06
CA ILE A 337 -0.65 -11.31 17.92
C ILE A 337 -0.10 -9.90 18.08
N VAL A 338 0.07 -9.15 16.99
CA VAL A 338 0.62 -7.79 17.04
C VAL A 338 -0.31 -6.88 17.83
N LEU A 339 -1.61 -6.86 17.50
CA LEU A 339 -2.58 -5.98 18.13
C LEU A 339 -2.75 -6.30 19.63
N ASP A 340 -2.86 -7.57 19.99
CA ASP A 340 -2.97 -7.99 21.41
C ASP A 340 -1.74 -7.56 22.22
N MET A 341 -0.53 -7.66 21.64
CA MET A 341 0.69 -7.24 22.32
C MET A 341 0.79 -5.73 22.46
N LEU A 342 0.40 -4.96 21.46
CA LEU A 342 0.34 -3.51 21.54
C LEU A 342 -0.69 -3.07 22.58
N ASP A 343 -1.89 -3.66 22.55
CA ASP A 343 -2.97 -3.37 23.52
C ASP A 343 -2.53 -3.70 24.95
N LYS A 344 -1.82 -4.80 25.15
CA LYS A 344 -1.36 -5.25 26.48
C LYS A 344 -0.16 -4.45 27.00
N GLU A 345 0.84 -4.23 26.16
CA GLU A 345 2.16 -3.76 26.59
C GLU A 345 2.35 -2.24 26.41
N ILE A 346 1.70 -1.63 25.43
CA ILE A 346 1.91 -0.23 25.05
C ILE A 346 0.71 0.64 25.41
N ALA A 347 -0.53 0.19 25.17
CA ALA A 347 -1.71 1.00 25.47
C ALA A 347 -1.73 1.54 26.92
N PRO A 348 -1.38 0.74 27.97
CA PRO A 348 -1.39 1.24 29.35
C PRO A 348 -0.36 2.34 29.62
N THR A 349 0.70 2.45 28.78
CA THR A 349 1.76 3.44 28.96
C THR A 349 1.48 4.76 28.26
N GLY A 350 0.58 4.79 27.29
CA GLY A 350 0.36 5.93 26.43
C GLY A 350 1.52 6.28 25.49
N PHE A 351 2.49 5.38 25.28
CA PHE A 351 3.69 5.63 24.48
C PHE A 351 3.51 5.41 22.98
N GLY A 352 2.30 5.16 22.52
CA GLY A 352 2.00 5.05 21.11
C GLY A 352 0.53 4.83 20.80
N SER A 353 0.23 4.94 19.52
CA SER A 353 -1.10 4.72 18.94
C SER A 353 -0.99 3.92 17.64
N TRP A 354 -2.05 3.21 17.28
CA TRP A 354 -2.10 2.40 16.06
C TRP A 354 -3.54 2.26 15.58
N HIS A 355 -3.67 2.06 14.28
CA HIS A 355 -4.94 1.67 13.68
C HIS A 355 -5.10 0.14 13.74
N LYS A 356 -6.34 -0.34 13.91
CA LYS A 356 -6.69 -1.78 13.84
C LYS A 356 -7.34 -2.05 12.48
N PRO A 357 -6.58 -2.46 11.46
CA PRO A 357 -7.10 -2.59 10.11
C PRO A 357 -7.98 -3.84 9.95
N ASN A 358 -9.03 -3.75 9.13
CA ASN A 358 -9.87 -4.88 8.75
C ASN A 358 -9.28 -5.71 7.60
N GLY A 359 -8.07 -5.38 7.13
CA GLY A 359 -7.41 -6.06 6.02
C GLY A 359 -6.01 -5.53 5.74
N GLY A 360 -5.45 -5.93 4.60
CA GLY A 360 -4.14 -5.50 4.17
C GLY A 360 -2.98 -6.32 4.74
N TYR A 361 -1.80 -5.70 4.79
CA TYR A 361 -0.52 -6.38 5.09
C TYR A 361 0.30 -5.70 6.19
N PHE A 362 -0.18 -4.57 6.74
CA PHE A 362 0.60 -3.74 7.65
C PHE A 362 -0.23 -3.21 8.81
N ILE A 363 0.47 -2.89 9.89
CA ILE A 363 -0.04 -2.11 11.00
C ILE A 363 0.87 -0.88 11.12
N SER A 364 0.30 0.31 11.11
CA SER A 364 1.00 1.55 11.37
C SER A 364 1.02 1.82 12.87
N PHE A 365 2.21 2.03 13.40
CA PHE A 365 2.43 2.40 14.80
C PHE A 365 3.03 3.80 14.86
N ASN A 366 2.46 4.67 15.65
CA ASN A 366 2.98 6.00 15.93
C ASN A 366 3.41 6.06 17.40
N GLY A 367 4.71 6.14 17.65
CA GLY A 367 5.29 6.37 18.97
C GLY A 367 5.22 7.84 19.39
N LEU A 368 5.90 8.20 20.47
CA LEU A 368 6.12 9.60 20.81
C LEU A 368 7.03 10.28 19.80
N ASP A 369 6.87 11.58 19.59
CA ASP A 369 7.71 12.35 18.67
C ASP A 369 9.21 12.19 19.02
N GLY A 370 10.03 11.95 18.01
CA GLY A 370 11.49 11.75 18.15
C GLY A 370 11.90 10.34 18.61
N THR A 371 11.01 9.34 18.61
CA THR A 371 11.32 8.01 19.16
C THR A 371 11.43 6.89 18.12
N ALA A 372 10.96 7.09 16.87
CA ALA A 372 10.91 6.01 15.89
C ALA A 372 12.30 5.48 15.52
N LYS A 373 13.27 6.36 15.21
CA LYS A 373 14.64 5.96 14.89
C LYS A 373 15.28 5.16 16.02
N ARG A 374 15.11 5.63 17.27
CA ARG A 374 15.66 4.97 18.45
C ARG A 374 15.03 3.59 18.66
N THR A 375 13.72 3.47 18.50
CA THR A 375 13.00 2.18 18.58
C THR A 375 13.52 1.19 17.53
N VAL A 376 13.61 1.63 16.26
CA VAL A 376 14.10 0.78 15.16
C VAL A 376 15.56 0.35 15.39
N GLU A 377 16.41 1.25 15.91
CA GLU A 377 17.80 0.95 16.27
C GLU A 377 17.88 -0.13 17.35
N LEU A 378 17.13 0.02 18.44
CA LEU A 378 17.07 -0.97 19.52
C LEU A 378 16.58 -2.33 19.01
N CYS A 379 15.50 -2.37 18.21
CA CYS A 379 15.04 -3.60 17.60
C CYS A 379 16.14 -4.29 16.78
N LYS A 380 16.86 -3.53 15.94
CA LYS A 380 17.96 -4.05 15.13
C LYS A 380 19.10 -4.61 15.97
N GLN A 381 19.49 -3.93 17.04
CA GLN A 381 20.54 -4.38 17.97
C GLN A 381 20.14 -5.69 18.67
N ALA A 382 18.87 -5.86 19.01
CA ALA A 382 18.33 -7.09 19.58
C ALA A 382 18.01 -8.19 18.53
N GLY A 383 18.37 -7.97 17.25
CA GLY A 383 18.21 -8.97 16.17
C GLY A 383 16.83 -8.97 15.49
N VAL A 384 16.05 -7.90 15.64
CA VAL A 384 14.77 -7.74 14.94
C VAL A 384 14.88 -6.62 13.90
N VAL A 385 14.74 -6.98 12.62
CA VAL A 385 14.82 -6.03 11.50
C VAL A 385 13.42 -5.48 11.20
N LEU A 386 13.28 -4.17 11.22
CA LEU A 386 12.10 -3.41 10.80
C LEU A 386 12.39 -2.60 9.54
N THR A 387 11.35 -2.07 8.89
CA THR A 387 11.53 -1.01 7.90
C THR A 387 12.20 0.19 8.59
N GLY A 388 13.16 0.82 7.91
CA GLY A 388 13.85 1.99 8.46
C GLY A 388 12.88 3.12 8.81
N ALA A 389 13.08 3.77 9.95
CA ALA A 389 12.29 4.92 10.36
C ALA A 389 12.37 6.03 9.28
N GLY A 390 11.24 6.65 9.00
CA GLY A 390 11.09 7.66 7.94
C GLY A 390 10.84 7.10 6.53
N ALA A 391 11.03 5.79 6.27
CA ALA A 391 10.80 5.22 4.94
C ALA A 391 9.36 5.39 4.43
N THR A 392 8.40 5.56 5.32
CA THR A 392 6.99 5.79 5.01
C THR A 392 6.67 7.25 4.62
N TYR A 393 7.69 8.09 4.50
CA TYR A 393 7.56 9.50 4.12
C TYR A 393 8.42 9.85 2.91
N PRO A 394 8.02 10.85 2.11
CA PRO A 394 8.85 11.39 1.03
C PRO A 394 10.26 11.73 1.50
N TYR A 395 11.25 11.41 0.68
CA TYR A 395 12.68 11.63 0.96
C TYR A 395 13.21 10.92 2.23
N GLY A 396 12.46 9.96 2.78
CA GLY A 396 12.82 9.27 4.02
C GLY A 396 12.75 10.15 5.27
N LYS A 397 11.96 11.22 5.24
CA LYS A 397 11.90 12.24 6.31
C LYS A 397 10.51 12.26 6.93
N ASP A 398 10.34 11.52 8.02
CA ASP A 398 9.21 11.69 8.92
C ASP A 398 9.42 12.96 9.75
N PRO A 399 8.56 13.98 9.65
CA PRO A 399 8.71 15.25 10.36
C PRO A 399 8.62 15.10 11.90
N HIS A 400 7.94 14.07 12.38
CA HIS A 400 7.74 13.78 13.80
C HIS A 400 8.68 12.70 14.32
N ASP A 401 9.34 11.94 13.43
CA ASP A 401 10.16 10.77 13.81
C ASP A 401 9.40 9.84 14.77
N ASN A 402 8.16 9.50 14.46
CA ASN A 402 7.28 8.71 15.30
C ASN A 402 6.64 7.50 14.62
N ASN A 403 6.62 7.46 13.27
CA ASN A 403 5.94 6.41 12.54
C ASN A 403 6.84 5.18 12.28
N ILE A 404 6.31 4.00 12.59
CA ILE A 404 6.94 2.70 12.35
C ILE A 404 5.94 1.76 11.68
N ARG A 405 6.32 1.21 10.53
CA ARG A 405 5.55 0.21 9.81
C ARG A 405 5.87 -1.20 10.33
N ILE A 406 4.87 -1.90 10.86
CA ILE A 406 4.95 -3.29 11.27
C ILE A 406 4.41 -4.19 10.16
N ALA A 407 5.19 -5.20 9.74
CA ALA A 407 4.82 -6.15 8.69
C ALA A 407 4.69 -7.57 9.26
N PRO A 408 3.50 -8.01 9.71
CA PRO A 408 3.32 -9.28 10.43
C PRO A 408 3.26 -10.51 9.51
N THR A 409 3.14 -10.35 8.20
CA THR A 409 2.71 -11.42 7.29
C THR A 409 3.76 -12.51 7.06
N TYR A 410 5.05 -12.19 7.06
CA TYR A 410 6.12 -13.12 6.70
C TYR A 410 6.57 -14.04 7.84
N PRO A 411 6.86 -13.59 9.08
CA PRO A 411 7.32 -14.46 10.16
C PRO A 411 6.27 -15.51 10.53
N THR A 412 6.71 -16.60 11.14
CA THR A 412 5.80 -17.53 11.85
C THR A 412 5.18 -16.82 13.06
N GLU A 413 4.09 -17.37 13.62
CA GLU A 413 3.43 -16.79 14.80
C GLU A 413 4.39 -16.70 16.01
N ALA A 414 5.21 -17.76 16.23
CA ALA A 414 6.19 -17.77 17.31
C ALA A 414 7.31 -16.72 17.12
N GLU A 415 7.83 -16.58 15.91
CA GLU A 415 8.81 -15.56 15.57
C GLU A 415 8.22 -14.15 15.73
N LEU A 416 6.98 -13.98 15.30
CA LEU A 416 6.28 -12.69 15.39
C LEU A 416 6.03 -12.30 16.84
N ALA A 417 5.56 -13.22 17.69
CA ALA A 417 5.38 -12.96 19.11
C ALA A 417 6.70 -12.53 19.79
N LYS A 418 7.80 -13.21 19.46
CA LYS A 418 9.11 -12.86 19.98
C LYS A 418 9.61 -11.50 19.46
N ALA A 419 9.38 -11.20 18.18
CA ALA A 419 9.75 -9.90 17.61
C ALA A 419 8.94 -8.75 18.22
N MET A 420 7.65 -8.97 18.51
CA MET A 420 6.83 -7.98 19.19
C MET A 420 7.18 -7.78 20.66
N GLU A 421 7.67 -8.79 21.34
CA GLU A 421 8.25 -8.64 22.69
C GLU A 421 9.43 -7.64 22.66
N VAL A 422 10.36 -7.83 21.73
CA VAL A 422 11.49 -6.89 21.52
C VAL A 422 10.98 -5.49 21.16
N PHE A 423 10.02 -5.41 20.24
CA PHE A 423 9.43 -4.14 19.79
C PHE A 423 8.83 -3.34 20.95
N CYS A 424 7.98 -3.97 21.76
CA CYS A 424 7.33 -3.30 22.88
C CYS A 424 8.34 -2.80 23.93
N VAL A 425 9.38 -3.60 24.22
CA VAL A 425 10.46 -3.19 25.12
C VAL A 425 11.26 -2.02 24.53
N ALA A 426 11.58 -2.06 23.24
CA ALA A 426 12.27 -0.97 22.54
C ALA A 426 11.48 0.34 22.56
N VAL A 427 10.14 0.28 22.35
CA VAL A 427 9.24 1.43 22.46
C VAL A 427 9.27 2.02 23.87
N LYS A 428 9.18 1.19 24.92
CA LYS A 428 9.25 1.64 26.31
C LYS A 428 10.56 2.36 26.62
N ILE A 429 11.70 1.81 26.16
CA ILE A 429 13.02 2.45 26.36
C ILE A 429 13.08 3.79 25.61
N ALA A 430 12.75 3.81 24.32
CA ALA A 430 12.83 5.02 23.51
C ALA A 430 11.93 6.15 24.05
N ALA A 431 10.72 5.81 24.46
CA ALA A 431 9.77 6.76 25.04
C ALA A 431 10.25 7.31 26.39
N THR A 432 10.68 6.44 27.30
CA THR A 432 11.19 6.88 28.62
C THR A 432 12.49 7.66 28.52
N GLU A 433 13.42 7.28 27.62
CA GLU A 433 14.63 8.07 27.32
C GLU A 433 14.29 9.46 26.77
N SER A 434 13.23 9.60 25.98
CA SER A 434 12.77 10.90 25.46
C SER A 434 12.14 11.77 26.54
N LEU A 435 11.31 11.19 27.41
CA LEU A 435 10.57 11.92 28.47
C LEU A 435 11.47 12.30 29.66
N LEU A 436 12.58 11.62 29.88
CA LEU A 436 13.51 11.88 30.99
C LEU A 436 14.60 12.91 30.65
N LYS A 437 14.71 13.31 29.37
CA LYS A 437 15.60 14.41 28.93
C LYS A 437 15.08 15.77 29.37
#